data_ea33ca76811f7099e1062fb261a6112f
#
_entry.id   ea33ca76811f7099e1062fb261a6112f
#
_cell.length_a   1.000
_cell.length_b   1.000
_cell.length_c   1.000
_cell.angle_alpha   90.00
_cell.angle_beta   90.00
_cell.angle_gamma   90.00
#
_symmetry.space_group_name_H-M   'P 1'
#
loop_
_entity.id
_entity.type
_entity.pdbx_description
1 polymer ?
#
loop_
_entity_poly.entity_id
_entity_poly.type
_entity_poly.pdbx_seq_one_letter_code
_entity_poly.pdbx_strand_id
1 'polypeptide(L)'
;LDHADGIVVNAGSGSSVTGRRGDKIERAGGWGHILGDAGGGYSLAVQALRLILREHDLRRVELDFTAKILHALSLNNFDELVRWVQTADKMEIAMLAPVVFETAAAGGTRMMEIVEEGACVLCEYTEAVADRLHLLAPKVVLIGGLFYRDSIYTHAFRRRLKKNLPDARITAAERAPQLGAAWLAAETDDHAAVHTNLSRTEIDGLAAALTEQRNPRSENLEKMSAREMVQLFVEEEKFVQDALRAAAADLASAIEMVTESLRKGGHLFYVGAGSSGRIGVLDASEIPPTFGAPRHVVQGIIAGGVTALHRSVEGAEDEEIAGALALDERGVKPGDVVIGITASGRTPFVMGSLVRAKSVGAKTILLSCNRSVGAGVDRGDMKSTNTSTSKTRPESAPVASGFDLLITLSVGPEVLAGSTRLKAGTATKIALNIISTGAMIRLGKVRGNVMIDLHTTSVKLRDRAVRIVAEARQRDYESARGLLEASDWNLRVALEKP
;
A
#
# COMPACT_ATOMS: atom_id res chain seq x y z
N LEU A 1 -20.45 22.13 -1.65
CA LEU A 1 -21.45 23.22 -1.40
C LEU A 1 -21.52 24.24 -2.55
N ASP A 2 -20.78 24.09 -3.64
CA ASP A 2 -20.78 24.99 -4.81
C ASP A 2 -20.85 26.49 -4.43
N HIS A 3 -19.98 26.91 -3.49
CA HIS A 3 -19.97 28.25 -2.85
C HIS A 3 -21.26 28.61 -2.07
N ALA A 4 -22.23 27.71 -1.96
CA ALA A 4 -23.42 27.96 -1.16
C ALA A 4 -23.14 27.81 0.34
N ASP A 5 -23.87 28.60 1.13
CA ASP A 5 -23.87 28.46 2.59
C ASP A 5 -24.38 27.07 3.01
N GLY A 6 -23.72 26.47 3.99
CA GLY A 6 -24.11 25.16 4.48
C GLY A 6 -23.06 24.49 5.34
N ILE A 7 -23.33 23.24 5.70
CA ILE A 7 -22.51 22.45 6.61
C ILE A 7 -22.20 21.09 5.96
N VAL A 8 -20.96 20.66 6.04
CA VAL A 8 -20.51 19.32 5.67
C VAL A 8 -20.19 18.54 6.94
N VAL A 9 -20.82 17.38 7.08
CA VAL A 9 -20.55 16.43 8.17
C VAL A 9 -19.80 15.24 7.57
N ASN A 10 -18.56 15.09 7.98
CA ASN A 10 -17.71 13.99 7.55
C ASN A 10 -17.64 12.93 8.66
N ALA A 11 -17.94 11.66 8.33
CA ALA A 11 -17.75 10.51 9.21
C ALA A 11 -17.20 9.32 8.42
N GLY A 12 -15.90 9.12 8.55
CA GLY A 12 -15.12 8.00 8.01
C GLY A 12 -14.40 7.29 9.15
N SER A 13 -13.11 6.99 8.98
CA SER A 13 -12.25 6.51 10.09
C SER A 13 -12.16 7.52 11.24
N GLY A 14 -12.13 8.83 10.91
CA GLY A 14 -12.32 9.94 11.84
C GLY A 14 -13.60 10.71 11.54
N SER A 15 -13.80 11.86 12.19
CA SER A 15 -14.96 12.71 11.99
C SER A 15 -14.65 14.19 12.11
N SER A 16 -15.39 15.02 11.37
CA SER A 16 -15.33 16.47 11.48
C SER A 16 -16.60 17.09 10.92
N VAL A 17 -16.94 18.27 11.40
CA VAL A 17 -18.02 19.10 10.88
C VAL A 17 -17.43 20.45 10.47
N THR A 18 -17.67 20.85 9.22
CA THR A 18 -17.21 22.14 8.68
C THR A 18 -18.39 22.84 8.05
N GLY A 19 -18.58 24.10 8.40
CA GLY A 19 -19.63 24.95 7.82
C GLY A 19 -19.03 26.20 7.18
N ARG A 20 -19.77 26.76 6.23
CA ARG A 20 -19.45 28.02 5.56
C ARG A 20 -20.67 28.92 5.47
N ARG A 21 -20.47 30.23 5.66
CA ARG A 21 -21.42 31.28 5.35
C ARG A 21 -20.68 32.47 4.75
N GLY A 22 -20.85 32.68 3.44
CA GLY A 22 -20.00 33.62 2.69
C GLY A 22 -18.52 33.24 2.83
N ASP A 23 -17.67 34.15 3.31
CA ASP A 23 -16.24 33.91 3.52
C ASP A 23 -15.92 33.33 4.91
N LYS A 24 -16.92 33.28 5.80
CA LYS A 24 -16.71 32.73 7.14
C LYS A 24 -16.80 31.22 7.13
N ILE A 25 -15.74 30.56 7.65
CA ILE A 25 -15.68 29.11 7.81
C ILE A 25 -15.54 28.79 9.30
N GLU A 26 -16.36 27.83 9.77
CA GLU A 26 -16.31 27.31 11.14
C GLU A 26 -16.14 25.80 11.11
N ARG A 27 -15.45 25.27 12.10
CA ARG A 27 -15.18 23.83 12.24
C ARG A 27 -15.42 23.35 13.66
N ALA A 28 -15.94 22.11 13.79
CA ALA A 28 -15.99 21.37 15.04
C ALA A 28 -15.52 19.92 14.81
N GLY A 29 -14.78 19.36 15.75
CA GLY A 29 -14.14 18.05 15.63
C GLY A 29 -12.94 18.02 14.67
N GLY A 30 -12.48 16.82 14.32
CA GLY A 30 -11.31 16.64 13.44
C GLY A 30 -9.98 16.95 14.10
N TRP A 31 -9.85 16.69 15.40
CA TRP A 31 -8.63 16.87 16.19
C TRP A 31 -7.77 15.61 16.28
N GLY A 32 -8.02 14.63 15.41
CA GLY A 32 -7.35 13.35 15.41
C GLY A 32 -7.96 12.33 16.40
N HIS A 33 -7.56 11.09 16.27
CA HIS A 33 -8.22 9.96 16.96
C HIS A 33 -7.97 9.88 18.47
N ILE A 34 -6.93 10.57 18.96
CA ILE A 34 -6.60 10.59 20.40
C ILE A 34 -7.43 11.63 21.14
N LEU A 35 -7.54 12.84 20.59
CA LEU A 35 -8.18 14.00 21.24
C LEU A 35 -9.56 14.33 20.68
N GLY A 36 -9.92 13.77 19.55
CA GLY A 36 -11.13 14.11 18.81
C GLY A 36 -11.67 12.94 18.02
N ASP A 37 -12.21 13.24 16.82
CA ASP A 37 -12.82 12.27 15.91
C ASP A 37 -13.98 11.46 16.53
N ALA A 38 -14.62 12.00 17.57
CA ALA A 38 -15.77 11.38 18.22
C ALA A 38 -16.91 11.18 17.22
N GLY A 39 -17.52 9.99 17.22
CA GLY A 39 -18.50 9.60 16.19
C GLY A 39 -17.89 9.10 14.89
N GLY A 40 -16.56 9.11 14.73
CA GLY A 40 -15.87 8.43 13.63
C GLY A 40 -15.72 6.92 13.87
N GLY A 41 -15.42 6.16 12.81
CA GLY A 41 -15.33 4.70 12.85
C GLY A 41 -14.34 4.16 13.88
N TYR A 42 -13.20 4.82 14.02
CA TYR A 42 -12.23 4.48 15.07
C TYR A 42 -12.82 4.60 16.48
N SER A 43 -13.48 5.73 16.76
CA SER A 43 -14.09 5.98 18.08
C SER A 43 -15.16 4.94 18.42
N LEU A 44 -16.04 4.62 17.45
CA LEU A 44 -17.10 3.61 17.63
C LEU A 44 -16.50 2.21 17.85
N ALA A 45 -15.50 1.83 17.08
CA ALA A 45 -14.84 0.55 17.21
C ALA A 45 -14.10 0.41 18.55
N VAL A 46 -13.38 1.45 19.00
CA VAL A 46 -12.69 1.44 20.31
C VAL A 46 -13.68 1.33 21.45
N GLN A 47 -14.83 2.01 21.41
CA GLN A 47 -15.88 1.87 22.42
C GLN A 47 -16.41 0.44 22.47
N ALA A 48 -16.65 -0.18 21.30
CA ALA A 48 -17.10 -1.57 21.22
C ALA A 48 -16.04 -2.55 21.75
N LEU A 49 -14.77 -2.38 21.42
CA LEU A 49 -13.66 -3.17 21.96
C LEU A 49 -13.52 -3.03 23.48
N ARG A 50 -13.62 -1.80 23.99
CA ARG A 50 -13.63 -1.56 25.46
C ARG A 50 -14.80 -2.23 26.16
N LEU A 51 -15.96 -2.28 25.51
CA LEU A 51 -17.11 -3.01 26.05
C LEU A 51 -16.86 -4.51 26.13
N ILE A 52 -16.27 -5.12 25.07
CA ILE A 52 -15.88 -6.54 25.09
C ILE A 52 -14.95 -6.84 26.26
N LEU A 53 -13.88 -6.05 26.42
CA LEU A 53 -12.91 -6.21 27.50
C LEU A 53 -13.58 -6.13 28.87
N ARG A 54 -14.44 -5.13 29.06
CA ARG A 54 -15.17 -4.93 30.31
C ARG A 54 -16.09 -6.11 30.68
N GLU A 55 -16.86 -6.61 29.72
CA GLU A 55 -17.75 -7.75 29.94
C GLU A 55 -16.96 -9.05 30.20
N HIS A 56 -15.86 -9.24 29.50
CA HIS A 56 -14.94 -10.34 29.74
C HIS A 56 -14.36 -10.29 31.18
N ASP A 57 -13.85 -9.13 31.61
CA ASP A 57 -13.22 -8.99 32.95
C ASP A 57 -14.22 -9.10 34.11
N LEU A 58 -15.38 -8.46 33.98
CA LEU A 58 -16.35 -8.38 35.06
C LEU A 58 -17.25 -9.61 35.17
N ARG A 59 -17.61 -10.23 34.04
CA ARG A 59 -18.68 -11.26 34.02
C ARG A 59 -18.23 -12.58 33.43
N ARG A 60 -17.03 -12.65 32.85
CA ARG A 60 -16.54 -13.83 32.10
C ARG A 60 -17.52 -14.26 30.99
N VAL A 61 -18.26 -13.32 30.44
CA VAL A 61 -19.22 -13.56 29.36
C VAL A 61 -18.58 -13.15 28.05
N GLU A 62 -18.56 -14.06 27.08
CA GLU A 62 -18.28 -13.72 25.70
C GLU A 62 -19.56 -13.22 25.04
N LEU A 63 -19.55 -11.98 24.58
CA LEU A 63 -20.67 -11.41 23.82
C LEU A 63 -20.68 -12.03 22.42
N ASP A 64 -21.88 -12.24 21.85
CA ASP A 64 -22.03 -12.64 20.43
C ASP A 64 -21.24 -11.74 19.47
N PHE A 65 -21.09 -10.47 19.86
CA PHE A 65 -20.28 -9.50 19.17
C PHE A 65 -18.79 -9.87 19.14
N THR A 66 -18.25 -10.48 20.18
CA THR A 66 -16.85 -10.94 20.23
C THR A 66 -16.58 -11.95 19.12
N ALA A 67 -17.46 -12.94 18.97
CA ALA A 67 -17.34 -13.95 17.92
C ALA A 67 -17.37 -13.33 16.52
N LYS A 68 -18.23 -12.32 16.30
CA LYS A 68 -18.29 -11.59 15.02
C LYS A 68 -17.01 -10.81 14.71
N ILE A 69 -16.42 -10.16 15.73
CA ILE A 69 -15.13 -9.46 15.56
C ILE A 69 -14.00 -10.45 15.27
N LEU A 70 -13.90 -11.53 16.04
CA LEU A 70 -12.90 -12.57 15.81
C LEU A 70 -13.01 -13.15 14.40
N HIS A 71 -14.23 -13.40 13.93
CA HIS A 71 -14.48 -13.87 12.58
C HIS A 71 -14.06 -12.83 11.52
N ALA A 72 -14.45 -11.56 11.70
CA ALA A 72 -14.12 -10.48 10.77
C ALA A 72 -12.61 -10.23 10.64
N LEU A 73 -11.87 -10.47 11.72
CA LEU A 73 -10.41 -10.34 11.77
C LEU A 73 -9.66 -11.65 11.50
N SER A 74 -10.36 -12.77 11.30
CA SER A 74 -9.77 -14.11 11.16
C SER A 74 -8.87 -14.49 12.35
N LEU A 75 -9.30 -14.12 13.57
CA LEU A 75 -8.63 -14.43 14.85
C LEU A 75 -9.32 -15.63 15.53
N ASN A 76 -8.55 -16.43 16.27
CA ASN A 76 -9.05 -17.67 16.87
C ASN A 76 -9.57 -17.49 18.30
N ASN A 77 -9.10 -16.46 19.02
CA ASN A 77 -9.42 -16.28 20.43
C ASN A 77 -9.22 -14.83 20.88
N PHE A 78 -9.68 -14.58 22.12
CA PHE A 78 -9.63 -13.27 22.76
C PHE A 78 -8.20 -12.74 22.96
N ASP A 79 -7.23 -13.57 23.30
CA ASP A 79 -5.84 -13.14 23.50
C ASP A 79 -5.21 -12.65 22.19
N GLU A 80 -5.59 -13.24 21.07
CA GLU A 80 -5.19 -12.76 19.74
C GLU A 80 -5.80 -11.40 19.43
N LEU A 81 -7.05 -11.16 19.82
CA LEU A 81 -7.70 -9.86 19.65
C LEU A 81 -6.96 -8.76 20.44
N VAL A 82 -6.61 -9.04 21.69
CA VAL A 82 -5.87 -8.07 22.53
C VAL A 82 -4.50 -7.73 21.90
N ARG A 83 -3.78 -8.73 21.40
CA ARG A 83 -2.49 -8.52 20.71
C ARG A 83 -2.66 -7.74 19.41
N TRP A 84 -3.70 -8.06 18.64
CA TRP A 84 -3.99 -7.36 17.40
C TRP A 84 -4.27 -5.87 17.63
N VAL A 85 -5.12 -5.53 18.62
CA VAL A 85 -5.44 -4.12 18.94
C VAL A 85 -4.20 -3.30 19.31
N GLN A 86 -3.19 -3.91 19.96
CA GLN A 86 -1.96 -3.19 20.33
C GLN A 86 -1.05 -2.86 19.15
N THR A 87 -1.21 -3.53 18.03
CA THR A 87 -0.39 -3.35 16.83
C THR A 87 -1.15 -2.76 15.64
N ALA A 88 -2.49 -2.79 15.72
CA ALA A 88 -3.37 -2.30 14.67
C ALA A 88 -3.31 -0.77 14.55
N ASP A 89 -3.32 -0.27 13.33
CA ASP A 89 -3.39 1.15 13.07
C ASP A 89 -4.83 1.70 13.21
N LYS A 90 -4.96 3.04 13.11
CA LYS A 90 -6.25 3.73 13.20
C LYS A 90 -7.27 3.21 12.17
N MET A 91 -6.81 2.94 10.96
CA MET A 91 -7.68 2.53 9.86
C MET A 91 -8.19 1.10 10.08
N GLU A 92 -7.30 0.20 10.49
CA GLU A 92 -7.62 -1.19 10.79
C GLU A 92 -8.67 -1.29 11.90
N ILE A 93 -8.51 -0.52 12.97
CA ILE A 93 -9.50 -0.47 14.05
C ILE A 93 -10.83 0.12 13.56
N ALA A 94 -10.80 1.20 12.78
CA ALA A 94 -12.00 1.84 12.23
C ALA A 94 -12.80 0.91 11.30
N MET A 95 -12.14 -0.05 10.66
CA MET A 95 -12.80 -1.07 9.81
C MET A 95 -13.74 -1.99 10.57
N LEU A 96 -13.72 -2.01 11.89
CA LEU A 96 -14.67 -2.76 12.72
C LEU A 96 -16.04 -2.06 12.87
N ALA A 97 -16.17 -0.78 12.49
CA ALA A 97 -17.42 -0.04 12.59
C ALA A 97 -18.62 -0.72 11.85
N PRO A 98 -18.46 -1.32 10.65
CA PRO A 98 -19.53 -2.10 10.03
C PRO A 98 -20.04 -3.26 10.91
N VAL A 99 -19.15 -3.97 11.62
CA VAL A 99 -19.55 -5.08 12.51
C VAL A 99 -20.34 -4.56 13.70
N VAL A 100 -20.00 -3.36 14.21
CA VAL A 100 -20.80 -2.67 15.25
C VAL A 100 -22.21 -2.37 14.73
N PHE A 101 -22.32 -1.83 13.50
CA PHE A 101 -23.60 -1.49 12.88
C PHE A 101 -24.47 -2.73 12.61
N GLU A 102 -23.89 -3.79 12.06
CA GLU A 102 -24.59 -5.05 11.81
C GLU A 102 -25.10 -5.67 13.12
N THR A 103 -24.31 -5.61 14.18
CA THR A 103 -24.72 -6.14 15.47
C THR A 103 -25.81 -5.28 16.13
N ALA A 104 -25.72 -3.95 16.00
CA ALA A 104 -26.76 -3.04 16.47
C ALA A 104 -28.09 -3.28 15.71
N ALA A 105 -28.02 -3.43 14.39
CA ALA A 105 -29.19 -3.70 13.54
C ALA A 105 -29.83 -5.06 13.85
N ALA A 106 -29.06 -6.05 14.27
CA ALA A 106 -29.55 -7.36 14.72
C ALA A 106 -30.15 -7.38 16.16
N GLY A 107 -30.32 -6.20 16.79
CA GLY A 107 -30.92 -6.07 18.13
C GLY A 107 -29.89 -5.99 19.28
N GLY A 108 -28.62 -5.82 19.00
CA GLY A 108 -27.58 -5.65 20.00
C GLY A 108 -27.69 -4.29 20.71
N THR A 109 -28.38 -4.25 21.88
CA THR A 109 -28.69 -3.03 22.62
C THR A 109 -27.46 -2.19 22.93
N ARG A 110 -26.37 -2.81 23.37
CA ARG A 110 -25.12 -2.11 23.69
C ARG A 110 -24.43 -1.50 22.47
N MET A 111 -24.50 -2.19 21.32
CA MET A 111 -23.96 -1.65 20.06
C MET A 111 -24.83 -0.50 19.54
N MET A 112 -26.16 -0.56 19.78
CA MET A 112 -27.07 0.53 19.47
C MET A 112 -26.76 1.78 20.31
N GLU A 113 -26.46 1.62 21.59
CA GLU A 113 -26.04 2.73 22.47
C GLU A 113 -24.78 3.44 21.89
N ILE A 114 -23.78 2.67 21.45
CA ILE A 114 -22.55 3.22 20.81
C ILE A 114 -22.89 3.99 19.53
N VAL A 115 -23.75 3.43 18.70
CA VAL A 115 -24.21 4.06 17.44
C VAL A 115 -24.93 5.39 17.72
N GLU A 116 -25.86 5.40 18.69
CA GLU A 116 -26.64 6.59 19.10
C GLU A 116 -25.73 7.67 19.70
N GLU A 117 -24.78 7.28 20.56
CA GLU A 117 -23.82 8.21 21.17
C GLU A 117 -22.93 8.88 20.12
N GLY A 118 -22.38 8.10 19.17
CA GLY A 118 -21.58 8.64 18.09
C GLY A 118 -22.35 9.60 17.19
N ALA A 119 -23.60 9.24 16.86
CA ALA A 119 -24.49 10.12 16.07
C ALA A 119 -24.86 11.39 16.85
N CYS A 120 -25.04 11.29 18.17
CA CYS A 120 -25.29 12.43 19.06
C CYS A 120 -24.18 13.48 18.96
N VAL A 121 -22.94 13.07 19.16
CA VAL A 121 -21.78 13.97 19.13
C VAL A 121 -21.67 14.71 17.79
N LEU A 122 -21.90 14.02 16.67
CA LEU A 122 -21.89 14.70 15.37
C LEU A 122 -23.04 15.69 15.19
N CYS A 123 -24.21 15.40 15.78
CA CYS A 123 -25.29 16.37 15.81
C CYS A 123 -24.93 17.61 16.63
N GLU A 124 -24.38 17.45 17.82
CA GLU A 124 -23.90 18.55 18.66
C GLU A 124 -22.86 19.41 17.94
N TYR A 125 -21.91 18.81 17.22
CA TYR A 125 -20.96 19.53 16.41
C TYR A 125 -21.63 20.28 15.25
N THR A 126 -22.66 19.69 14.64
CA THR A 126 -23.41 20.32 13.55
C THR A 126 -24.18 21.52 14.06
N GLU A 127 -24.82 21.42 15.20
CA GLU A 127 -25.52 22.52 15.87
C GLU A 127 -24.57 23.64 16.23
N ALA A 128 -23.44 23.33 16.88
CA ALA A 128 -22.44 24.32 17.26
C ALA A 128 -21.87 25.09 16.05
N VAL A 129 -21.69 24.42 14.91
CA VAL A 129 -21.24 25.09 13.67
C VAL A 129 -22.36 25.93 13.07
N ALA A 130 -23.62 25.46 13.09
CA ALA A 130 -24.78 26.22 12.63
C ALA A 130 -24.95 27.51 13.44
N ASP A 131 -24.85 27.43 14.77
CA ASP A 131 -24.97 28.57 15.69
C ASP A 131 -23.86 29.61 15.48
N ARG A 132 -22.59 29.18 15.38
CA ARG A 132 -21.46 30.10 15.12
C ARG A 132 -21.57 30.83 13.78
N LEU A 133 -22.19 30.20 12.80
CA LEU A 133 -22.44 30.74 11.46
C LEU A 133 -23.79 31.44 11.34
N HIS A 134 -24.63 31.40 12.39
CA HIS A 134 -26.01 31.90 12.38
C HIS A 134 -26.85 31.34 11.21
N LEU A 135 -26.72 30.02 10.96
CA LEU A 135 -27.48 29.28 9.93
C LEU A 135 -28.74 28.69 10.55
N LEU A 136 -29.91 29.29 10.33
CA LEU A 136 -31.19 28.83 10.90
C LEU A 136 -31.74 27.59 10.18
N ALA A 137 -31.52 27.49 8.87
CA ALA A 137 -32.00 26.37 8.03
C ALA A 137 -30.85 25.85 7.13
N PRO A 138 -29.77 25.28 7.71
CA PRO A 138 -28.60 24.91 6.92
C PRO A 138 -28.87 23.77 5.94
N LYS A 139 -28.27 23.84 4.74
CA LYS A 139 -28.04 22.66 3.90
C LYS A 139 -26.93 21.83 4.58
N VAL A 140 -27.25 20.61 4.99
CA VAL A 140 -26.30 19.68 5.65
C VAL A 140 -25.95 18.57 4.69
N VAL A 141 -24.70 18.47 4.29
CA VAL A 141 -24.19 17.45 3.36
C VAL A 141 -23.44 16.39 4.15
N LEU A 142 -23.84 15.12 3.98
CA LEU A 142 -23.19 13.98 4.64
C LEU A 142 -22.15 13.37 3.71
N ILE A 143 -20.91 13.18 4.22
CA ILE A 143 -19.82 12.53 3.52
C ILE A 143 -19.09 11.54 4.44
N GLY A 144 -18.35 10.62 3.84
CA GLY A 144 -17.57 9.61 4.56
C GLY A 144 -18.26 8.24 4.64
N GLY A 145 -17.45 7.20 4.87
CA GLY A 145 -17.89 5.80 4.76
C GLY A 145 -18.98 5.38 5.73
N LEU A 146 -19.13 6.05 6.89
CA LEU A 146 -20.18 5.72 7.86
C LEU A 146 -21.58 6.18 7.40
N PHE A 147 -21.62 7.22 6.56
CA PHE A 147 -22.85 7.69 5.94
C PHE A 147 -23.11 7.03 4.57
N TYR A 148 -22.22 6.12 4.15
CA TYR A 148 -22.41 5.41 2.90
C TYR A 148 -23.57 4.41 3.03
N ARG A 149 -24.55 4.53 2.13
CA ARG A 149 -25.86 3.84 2.18
C ARG A 149 -26.72 4.29 3.39
N ASP A 150 -27.95 3.82 3.42
CA ASP A 150 -28.93 4.13 4.47
C ASP A 150 -28.65 3.27 5.71
N SER A 151 -27.51 3.53 6.37
CA SER A 151 -27.07 2.78 7.54
C SER A 151 -27.84 3.17 8.80
N ILE A 152 -27.84 2.29 9.79
CA ILE A 152 -28.43 2.57 11.12
C ILE A 152 -27.83 3.84 11.75
N TYR A 153 -26.57 4.12 11.48
CA TYR A 153 -25.86 5.32 11.93
C TYR A 153 -26.42 6.58 11.24
N THR A 154 -26.66 6.51 9.92
CA THR A 154 -27.28 7.58 9.14
C THR A 154 -28.70 7.88 9.64
N HIS A 155 -29.48 6.85 9.96
CA HIS A 155 -30.82 7.02 10.52
C HIS A 155 -30.79 7.66 11.90
N ALA A 156 -29.87 7.24 12.79
CA ALA A 156 -29.71 7.82 14.12
C ALA A 156 -29.34 9.31 14.03
N PHE A 157 -28.36 9.65 13.18
CA PHE A 157 -27.97 11.04 12.94
C PHE A 157 -29.12 11.90 12.40
N ARG A 158 -29.80 11.45 11.33
CA ARG A 158 -30.91 12.18 10.72
C ARG A 158 -32.05 12.42 11.69
N ARG A 159 -32.43 11.39 12.46
CA ARG A 159 -33.50 11.48 13.46
C ARG A 159 -33.17 12.54 14.53
N ARG A 160 -31.92 12.53 15.01
CA ARG A 160 -31.49 13.45 16.06
C ARG A 160 -31.33 14.87 15.55
N LEU A 161 -30.70 15.05 14.39
CA LEU A 161 -30.53 16.38 13.80
C LEU A 161 -31.88 17.03 13.49
N LYS A 162 -32.86 16.26 12.99
CA LYS A 162 -34.20 16.78 12.71
C LYS A 162 -34.94 17.24 13.97
N LYS A 163 -34.61 16.65 15.15
CA LYS A 163 -35.18 17.09 16.44
C LYS A 163 -34.59 18.43 16.87
N ASN A 164 -33.31 18.65 16.67
CA ASN A 164 -32.57 19.79 17.20
C ASN A 164 -32.49 20.96 16.19
N LEU A 165 -32.39 20.64 14.88
CA LEU A 165 -32.44 21.60 13.75
C LEU A 165 -33.54 21.16 12.76
N PRO A 166 -34.80 21.40 13.07
CA PRO A 166 -35.95 20.89 12.29
C PRO A 166 -35.97 21.40 10.84
N ASP A 167 -35.48 22.60 10.60
CA ASP A 167 -35.43 23.24 9.30
C ASP A 167 -34.19 22.91 8.45
N ALA A 168 -33.24 22.13 9.02
CA ALA A 168 -32.05 21.68 8.30
C ALA A 168 -32.43 20.72 7.14
N ARG A 169 -31.86 20.97 5.97
CA ARG A 169 -32.02 20.14 4.78
C ARG A 169 -30.84 19.20 4.62
N ILE A 170 -31.04 17.92 4.97
CA ILE A 170 -29.97 16.91 4.89
C ILE A 170 -29.96 16.31 3.49
N THR A 171 -28.80 16.37 2.83
CA THR A 171 -28.56 15.80 1.48
C THR A 171 -27.32 14.92 1.49
N ALA A 172 -27.29 13.93 0.60
CA ALA A 172 -26.06 13.25 0.26
C ALA A 172 -25.15 14.15 -0.60
N ALA A 173 -23.86 13.88 -0.62
CA ALA A 173 -22.95 14.56 -1.54
C ALA A 173 -23.32 14.21 -2.99
N GLU A 174 -23.50 15.22 -3.82
CA GLU A 174 -23.82 15.05 -5.25
C GLU A 174 -22.59 14.63 -6.06
N ARG A 175 -21.40 14.93 -5.55
CA ARG A 175 -20.08 14.60 -6.17
C ARG A 175 -19.14 14.05 -5.12
N ALA A 176 -18.17 13.26 -5.58
CA ALA A 176 -17.11 12.75 -4.70
C ALA A 176 -16.30 13.91 -4.09
N PRO A 177 -15.93 13.84 -2.79
CA PRO A 177 -15.21 14.91 -2.10
C PRO A 177 -13.90 15.30 -2.78
N GLN A 178 -13.22 14.35 -3.43
CA GLN A 178 -11.98 14.55 -4.19
C GLN A 178 -12.18 15.53 -5.36
N LEU A 179 -13.31 15.44 -6.04
CA LEU A 179 -13.66 16.38 -7.12
C LEU A 179 -13.88 17.80 -6.60
N GLY A 180 -14.48 17.93 -5.40
CA GLY A 180 -14.62 19.24 -4.74
C GLY A 180 -13.27 19.83 -4.34
N ALA A 181 -12.34 19.03 -3.84
CA ALA A 181 -10.99 19.46 -3.52
C ALA A 181 -10.20 19.86 -4.77
N ALA A 182 -10.31 19.09 -5.85
CA ALA A 182 -9.68 19.42 -7.14
C ALA A 182 -10.26 20.72 -7.74
N TRP A 183 -11.55 20.96 -7.55
CA TRP A 183 -12.20 22.18 -8.02
C TRP A 183 -11.75 23.41 -7.25
N LEU A 184 -11.66 23.31 -5.93
CA LEU A 184 -11.10 24.39 -5.09
C LEU A 184 -9.63 24.69 -5.44
N ALA A 185 -8.83 23.65 -5.74
CA ALA A 185 -7.46 23.82 -6.19
C ALA A 185 -7.37 24.50 -7.58
N ALA A 186 -8.30 24.19 -8.48
CA ALA A 186 -8.36 24.81 -9.81
C ALA A 186 -8.81 26.26 -9.78
N GLU A 187 -9.56 26.71 -8.77
CA GLU A 187 -9.95 28.12 -8.58
C GLU A 187 -8.85 28.98 -7.97
N THR A 188 -7.89 28.37 -7.28
CA THR A 188 -6.75 29.08 -6.69
C THR A 188 -5.57 29.27 -7.65
N ASP A 189 -5.55 28.53 -8.76
CA ASP A 189 -4.53 28.66 -9.81
C ASP A 189 -5.20 28.92 -11.17
N ASP A 190 -4.88 30.05 -11.79
CA ASP A 190 -5.37 30.47 -13.11
C ASP A 190 -4.83 29.59 -14.27
N HIS A 191 -4.14 28.50 -13.98
CA HIS A 191 -3.59 27.54 -14.97
C HIS A 191 -3.59 26.11 -14.44
N ALA A 192 -4.50 25.32 -14.94
CA ALA A 192 -4.40 23.95 -15.46
C ALA A 192 -5.67 23.13 -15.24
N ALA A 193 -6.54 23.12 -16.23
CA ALA A 193 -7.54 22.08 -16.38
C ALA A 193 -6.83 20.76 -16.67
N VAL A 194 -6.78 19.85 -15.69
CA VAL A 194 -6.36 18.47 -15.93
C VAL A 194 -7.52 17.75 -16.64
N HIS A 195 -7.45 17.74 -17.97
CA HIS A 195 -8.32 16.91 -18.79
C HIS A 195 -7.87 15.45 -18.66
N THR A 196 -8.66 14.61 -18.02
CA THR A 196 -8.55 13.14 -18.02
C THR A 196 -9.02 12.52 -19.35
N ASN A 197 -8.85 13.20 -20.47
CA ASN A 197 -9.04 12.61 -21.77
C ASN A 197 -7.66 12.14 -22.27
N LEU A 198 -7.39 10.83 -22.08
CA LEU A 198 -6.28 10.18 -22.77
C LEU A 198 -6.37 10.53 -24.26
N SER A 199 -5.32 11.09 -24.80
CA SER A 199 -5.22 11.34 -26.24
C SER A 199 -5.31 10.01 -27.00
N ARG A 200 -5.79 10.04 -28.24
CA ARG A 200 -5.87 8.84 -29.08
C ARG A 200 -4.54 8.10 -29.16
N THR A 201 -3.43 8.84 -29.14
CA THR A 201 -2.05 8.31 -29.13
C THR A 201 -1.71 7.58 -27.81
N GLU A 202 -2.27 8.01 -26.67
CA GLU A 202 -2.09 7.33 -25.38
C GLU A 202 -2.94 6.05 -25.29
N ILE A 203 -4.15 6.06 -25.85
CA ILE A 203 -5.03 4.88 -25.96
C ILE A 203 -4.39 3.84 -26.88
N ASP A 204 -3.88 4.26 -28.06
CA ASP A 204 -3.18 3.39 -29.00
C ASP A 204 -1.90 2.80 -28.37
N GLY A 205 -1.19 3.58 -27.56
CA GLY A 205 -0.03 3.12 -26.80
C GLY A 205 -0.34 2.13 -25.68
N LEU A 206 -1.55 2.19 -25.08
CA LEU A 206 -2.02 1.20 -24.10
C LEU A 206 -2.34 -0.13 -24.80
N ALA A 207 -3.06 -0.09 -25.91
CA ALA A 207 -3.40 -1.28 -26.70
C ALA A 207 -2.17 -1.99 -27.31
N ALA A 208 -1.09 -1.24 -27.56
CA ALA A 208 0.17 -1.79 -28.08
C ALA A 208 1.07 -2.42 -26.99
N ALA A 209 0.73 -2.25 -25.71
CA ALA A 209 1.51 -2.82 -24.60
C ALA A 209 1.52 -4.36 -24.68
N LEU A 210 2.71 -4.97 -24.55
CA LEU A 210 2.88 -6.43 -24.63
C LEU A 210 2.00 -7.17 -23.59
N THR A 211 1.78 -6.57 -22.42
CA THR A 211 0.95 -7.12 -21.35
C THR A 211 -0.53 -7.18 -21.69
N GLU A 212 -1.00 -6.36 -22.65
CA GLU A 212 -2.40 -6.30 -23.09
C GLU A 212 -2.66 -7.13 -24.34
N GLN A 213 -1.61 -7.61 -25.00
CA GLN A 213 -1.73 -8.43 -26.19
C GLN A 213 -2.22 -9.84 -25.86
N ARG A 214 -2.94 -10.47 -26.79
CA ARG A 214 -3.34 -11.87 -26.68
C ARG A 214 -2.15 -12.77 -26.95
N ASN A 215 -1.99 -13.80 -26.15
CA ASN A 215 -0.99 -14.83 -26.38
C ASN A 215 -1.53 -15.83 -27.40
N PRO A 216 -0.87 -16.00 -28.57
CA PRO A 216 -1.35 -16.91 -29.60
C PRO A 216 -1.42 -18.38 -29.13
N ARG A 217 -0.63 -18.76 -28.13
CA ARG A 217 -0.59 -20.12 -27.60
C ARG A 217 -1.79 -20.43 -26.68
N SER A 218 -2.53 -19.42 -26.24
CA SER A 218 -3.67 -19.56 -25.32
C SER A 218 -5.01 -19.15 -25.94
N GLU A 219 -5.13 -19.07 -27.26
CA GLU A 219 -6.37 -18.62 -27.94
C GLU A 219 -7.60 -19.49 -27.59
N ASN A 220 -7.40 -20.78 -27.30
CA ASN A 220 -8.47 -21.72 -26.97
C ASN A 220 -8.35 -22.24 -25.54
N LEU A 221 -7.94 -21.37 -24.61
CA LEU A 221 -7.67 -21.77 -23.22
C LEU A 221 -8.88 -22.47 -22.55
N GLU A 222 -10.10 -22.00 -22.84
CA GLU A 222 -11.34 -22.55 -22.29
C GLU A 222 -11.65 -24.00 -22.79
N LYS A 223 -10.99 -24.46 -23.86
CA LYS A 223 -11.16 -25.79 -24.41
C LYS A 223 -10.08 -26.77 -23.97
N MET A 224 -9.03 -26.28 -23.32
CA MET A 224 -7.91 -27.10 -22.88
C MET A 224 -8.30 -27.95 -21.68
N SER A 225 -7.81 -29.18 -21.65
CA SER A 225 -7.84 -30.02 -20.46
C SER A 225 -6.92 -29.40 -19.36
N ALA A 226 -7.14 -29.76 -18.11
CA ALA A 226 -6.27 -29.29 -17.00
C ALA A 226 -4.80 -29.66 -17.24
N ARG A 227 -4.50 -30.80 -17.85
CA ARG A 227 -3.13 -31.22 -18.19
C ARG A 227 -2.50 -30.31 -19.22
N GLU A 228 -3.22 -29.96 -20.28
CA GLU A 228 -2.74 -29.04 -21.33
C GLU A 228 -2.53 -27.66 -20.78
N MET A 229 -3.43 -27.14 -19.91
CA MET A 229 -3.24 -25.88 -19.20
C MET A 229 -1.96 -25.87 -18.39
N VAL A 230 -1.72 -26.90 -17.55
CA VAL A 230 -0.49 -26.99 -16.74
C VAL A 230 0.74 -26.99 -17.64
N GLN A 231 0.73 -27.76 -18.73
CA GLN A 231 1.84 -27.80 -19.67
C GLN A 231 2.10 -26.42 -20.30
N LEU A 232 1.05 -25.74 -20.76
CA LEU A 232 1.15 -24.41 -21.35
C LEU A 232 1.76 -23.42 -20.35
N PHE A 233 1.26 -23.37 -19.10
CA PHE A 233 1.79 -22.46 -18.07
C PHE A 233 3.27 -22.73 -17.79
N VAL A 234 3.68 -23.99 -17.65
CA VAL A 234 5.08 -24.37 -17.41
C VAL A 234 5.97 -23.97 -18.59
N GLU A 235 5.52 -24.18 -19.81
CA GLU A 235 6.28 -23.82 -21.01
C GLU A 235 6.42 -22.30 -21.19
N GLU A 236 5.42 -21.53 -20.78
CA GLU A 236 5.46 -20.06 -20.82
C GLU A 236 6.48 -19.46 -19.84
N GLU A 237 6.83 -20.14 -18.75
CA GLU A 237 7.82 -19.65 -17.78
C GLU A 237 9.25 -19.51 -18.38
N LYS A 238 9.55 -20.11 -19.52
CA LYS A 238 10.82 -19.89 -20.22
C LYS A 238 11.05 -18.41 -20.57
N PHE A 239 9.97 -17.68 -20.91
CA PHE A 239 10.06 -16.26 -21.27
C PHE A 239 10.44 -15.39 -20.05
N VAL A 240 10.13 -15.83 -18.83
CA VAL A 240 10.60 -15.19 -17.59
C VAL A 240 12.12 -15.30 -17.48
N GLN A 241 12.68 -16.48 -17.71
CA GLN A 241 14.13 -16.70 -17.67
C GLN A 241 14.86 -15.90 -18.75
N ASP A 242 14.31 -15.85 -19.97
CA ASP A 242 14.90 -15.12 -21.08
C ASP A 242 14.88 -13.60 -20.81
N ALA A 243 13.78 -13.06 -20.26
CA ALA A 243 13.67 -11.68 -19.86
C ALA A 243 14.69 -11.31 -18.75
N LEU A 244 14.86 -12.16 -17.75
CA LEU A 244 15.85 -11.95 -16.70
C LEU A 244 17.29 -11.99 -17.21
N ARG A 245 17.62 -12.91 -18.15
CA ARG A 245 18.93 -12.97 -18.79
C ARG A 245 19.20 -11.70 -19.62
N ALA A 246 18.20 -11.22 -20.34
CA ALA A 246 18.32 -9.99 -21.12
C ALA A 246 18.54 -8.75 -20.25
N ALA A 247 17.96 -8.72 -19.04
CA ALA A 247 18.10 -7.65 -18.05
C ALA A 247 19.29 -7.80 -17.09
N ALA A 248 20.16 -8.81 -17.30
CA ALA A 248 21.21 -9.15 -16.32
C ALA A 248 22.16 -7.99 -15.98
N ALA A 249 22.54 -7.18 -16.98
CA ALA A 249 23.42 -6.02 -16.75
C ALA A 249 22.72 -4.92 -15.93
N ASP A 250 21.42 -4.66 -16.20
CA ASP A 250 20.64 -3.66 -15.48
C ASP A 250 20.37 -4.14 -14.04
N LEU A 251 20.10 -5.44 -13.84
CA LEU A 251 19.96 -6.05 -12.49
C LEU A 251 21.26 -5.94 -11.69
N ALA A 252 22.43 -6.18 -12.32
CA ALA A 252 23.71 -6.00 -11.66
C ALA A 252 23.95 -4.53 -11.25
N SER A 253 23.60 -3.58 -12.12
CA SER A 253 23.67 -2.14 -11.82
C SER A 253 22.77 -1.77 -10.64
N ALA A 254 21.56 -2.34 -10.58
CA ALA A 254 20.64 -2.14 -9.45
C ALA A 254 21.22 -2.69 -8.13
N ILE A 255 21.83 -3.87 -8.15
CA ILE A 255 22.53 -4.44 -6.96
C ILE A 255 23.59 -3.46 -6.45
N GLU A 256 24.45 -2.94 -7.34
CA GLU A 256 25.51 -2.01 -6.91
C GLU A 256 24.92 -0.70 -6.37
N MET A 257 23.91 -0.14 -7.02
CA MET A 257 23.24 1.10 -6.58
C MET A 257 22.60 0.93 -5.20
N VAL A 258 21.87 -0.16 -4.97
CA VAL A 258 21.26 -0.47 -3.67
C VAL A 258 22.33 -0.73 -2.61
N THR A 259 23.38 -1.52 -2.95
CA THR A 259 24.48 -1.80 -2.02
C THR A 259 25.16 -0.52 -1.55
N GLU A 260 25.44 0.39 -2.47
CA GLU A 260 26.10 1.66 -2.14
C GLU A 260 25.24 2.55 -1.25
N SER A 261 23.93 2.64 -1.53
CA SER A 261 22.98 3.36 -0.70
C SER A 261 22.94 2.80 0.72
N LEU A 262 22.69 1.49 0.86
CA LEU A 262 22.59 0.83 2.16
C LEU A 262 23.88 0.90 2.96
N ARG A 263 25.06 0.81 2.30
CA ARG A 263 26.36 0.96 2.96
C ARG A 263 26.55 2.35 3.57
N LYS A 264 25.99 3.37 2.95
CA LYS A 264 26.03 4.76 3.43
C LYS A 264 24.91 5.11 4.42
N GLY A 265 24.11 4.15 4.87
CA GLY A 265 22.99 4.36 5.80
C GLY A 265 21.73 4.90 5.15
N GLY A 266 21.60 4.73 3.83
CA GLY A 266 20.35 4.94 3.09
C GLY A 266 19.39 3.76 3.22
N HIS A 267 18.24 3.89 2.53
CA HIS A 267 17.16 2.91 2.53
C HIS A 267 16.80 2.48 1.11
N LEU A 268 16.15 1.32 1.02
CA LEU A 268 15.53 0.83 -0.21
C LEU A 268 14.01 0.88 -0.05
N PHE A 269 13.32 1.54 -0.98
CA PHE A 269 11.87 1.58 -1.06
C PHE A 269 11.40 0.87 -2.33
N TYR A 270 10.48 -0.09 -2.18
CA TYR A 270 9.71 -0.65 -3.26
C TYR A 270 8.37 0.06 -3.33
N VAL A 271 7.98 0.52 -4.50
CA VAL A 271 6.69 1.20 -4.71
C VAL A 271 5.94 0.53 -5.84
N GLY A 272 4.71 0.10 -5.62
CA GLY A 272 3.90 -0.57 -6.65
C GLY A 272 2.41 -0.55 -6.36
N ALA A 273 1.61 -0.96 -7.34
CA ALA A 273 0.18 -1.17 -7.21
C ALA A 273 -0.19 -2.64 -7.47
N GLY A 274 -1.30 -3.11 -6.90
CA GLY A 274 -1.81 -4.45 -7.13
C GLY A 274 -0.77 -5.54 -6.87
N SER A 275 -0.55 -6.45 -7.83
CA SER A 275 0.43 -7.54 -7.73
C SER A 275 1.86 -7.03 -7.57
N SER A 276 2.24 -5.96 -8.29
CA SER A 276 3.58 -5.36 -8.20
C SER A 276 3.88 -4.83 -6.79
N GLY A 277 2.92 -4.13 -6.17
CA GLY A 277 3.05 -3.64 -4.80
C GLY A 277 3.13 -4.79 -3.78
N ARG A 278 2.30 -5.84 -3.93
CA ARG A 278 2.34 -7.03 -3.05
C ARG A 278 3.69 -7.74 -3.10
N ILE A 279 4.27 -7.88 -4.31
CA ILE A 279 5.59 -8.51 -4.49
C ILE A 279 6.69 -7.67 -3.83
N GLY A 280 6.63 -6.33 -3.94
CA GLY A 280 7.56 -5.43 -3.26
C GLY A 280 7.46 -5.54 -1.73
N VAL A 281 6.24 -5.59 -1.18
CA VAL A 281 6.03 -5.80 0.27
C VAL A 281 6.51 -7.19 0.70
N LEU A 282 6.24 -8.22 -0.09
CA LEU A 282 6.72 -9.59 0.18
C LEU A 282 8.24 -9.62 0.31
N ASP A 283 8.98 -9.10 -0.68
CA ASP A 283 10.46 -9.09 -0.64
C ASP A 283 10.97 -8.28 0.57
N ALA A 284 10.42 -7.09 0.81
CA ALA A 284 10.81 -6.25 1.95
C ALA A 284 10.59 -6.95 3.29
N SER A 285 9.49 -7.70 3.45
CA SER A 285 9.14 -8.39 4.69
C SER A 285 10.08 -9.55 5.03
N GLU A 286 10.72 -10.16 4.02
CA GLU A 286 11.64 -11.28 4.18
C GLU A 286 13.09 -10.86 4.50
N ILE A 287 13.42 -9.58 4.33
CA ILE A 287 14.79 -9.08 4.60
C ILE A 287 15.15 -9.15 6.09
N PRO A 288 14.32 -8.71 7.05
CA PRO A 288 14.66 -8.80 8.47
C PRO A 288 14.88 -10.23 8.95
N PRO A 289 14.01 -11.22 8.71
CA PRO A 289 14.21 -12.59 9.20
C PRO A 289 15.38 -13.30 8.51
N THR A 290 15.73 -12.93 7.27
CA THR A 290 16.79 -13.57 6.49
C THR A 290 18.16 -12.99 6.80
N PHE A 291 18.29 -11.67 6.91
CA PHE A 291 19.58 -10.97 6.99
C PHE A 291 19.78 -10.18 8.29
N GLY A 292 18.82 -10.25 9.23
CA GLY A 292 18.90 -9.50 10.50
C GLY A 292 18.90 -7.97 10.31
N ALA A 293 18.47 -7.49 9.16
CA ALA A 293 18.41 -6.05 8.90
C ALA A 293 17.18 -5.42 9.59
N PRO A 294 17.31 -4.19 10.10
CA PRO A 294 16.15 -3.47 10.66
C PRO A 294 15.04 -3.29 9.62
N ARG A 295 13.76 -3.32 10.05
CA ARG A 295 12.59 -3.25 9.16
C ARG A 295 12.54 -1.99 8.30
N HIS A 296 13.11 -0.89 8.77
CA HIS A 296 13.11 0.38 8.04
C HIS A 296 14.14 0.43 6.90
N VAL A 297 15.09 -0.49 6.83
CA VAL A 297 16.18 -0.50 5.81
C VAL A 297 15.64 -0.84 4.43
N VAL A 298 14.70 -1.79 4.34
CA VAL A 298 13.99 -2.13 3.09
C VAL A 298 12.50 -2.08 3.37
N GLN A 299 11.78 -1.25 2.62
CA GLN A 299 10.36 -0.99 2.85
C GLN A 299 9.55 -1.19 1.57
N GLY A 300 8.37 -1.78 1.70
CA GLY A 300 7.39 -1.91 0.62
C GLY A 300 6.25 -0.91 0.79
N ILE A 301 5.89 -0.23 -0.29
CA ILE A 301 4.78 0.72 -0.39
C ILE A 301 3.83 0.23 -1.48
N ILE A 302 2.56 0.07 -1.13
CA ILE A 302 1.52 -0.38 -2.06
C ILE A 302 0.40 0.64 -2.16
N ALA A 303 -0.06 0.93 -3.38
CA ALA A 303 -1.23 1.76 -3.62
C ALA A 303 -2.46 1.18 -2.90
N GLY A 304 -3.19 2.02 -2.18
CA GLY A 304 -4.31 1.59 -1.33
C GLY A 304 -3.91 1.05 0.05
N GLY A 305 -2.62 1.11 0.40
CA GLY A 305 -2.11 0.79 1.75
C GLY A 305 -2.28 -0.68 2.16
N VAL A 306 -2.33 -0.93 3.48
CA VAL A 306 -2.41 -2.29 4.05
C VAL A 306 -3.60 -3.09 3.53
N THR A 307 -4.74 -2.44 3.32
CA THR A 307 -5.94 -3.07 2.76
C THR A 307 -5.66 -3.73 1.40
N ALA A 308 -4.83 -3.10 0.57
CA ALA A 308 -4.49 -3.60 -0.76
C ALA A 308 -3.63 -4.88 -0.75
N LEU A 309 -3.06 -5.28 0.39
CA LEU A 309 -2.36 -6.55 0.54
C LEU A 309 -3.32 -7.75 0.46
N HIS A 310 -4.53 -7.60 0.98
CA HIS A 310 -5.51 -8.69 1.12
C HIS A 310 -6.63 -8.65 0.08
N ARG A 311 -6.96 -7.45 -0.45
CA ARG A 311 -8.04 -7.25 -1.42
C ARG A 311 -7.71 -6.13 -2.38
N SER A 312 -8.36 -6.11 -3.56
CA SER A 312 -8.23 -5.00 -4.51
C SER A 312 -8.80 -3.71 -3.92
N VAL A 313 -8.10 -2.60 -4.14
CA VAL A 313 -8.58 -1.24 -3.86
C VAL A 313 -8.60 -0.51 -5.20
N GLU A 314 -9.80 -0.46 -5.77
CA GLU A 314 -10.00 0.14 -7.10
C GLU A 314 -9.64 1.62 -7.12
N GLY A 315 -9.02 2.08 -8.21
CA GLY A 315 -8.62 3.47 -8.40
C GLY A 315 -7.37 3.92 -7.64
N ALA A 316 -6.87 3.15 -6.66
CA ALA A 316 -5.70 3.55 -5.88
C ALA A 316 -4.41 3.64 -6.73
N GLU A 317 -4.33 2.92 -7.84
CA GLU A 317 -3.18 2.93 -8.75
C GLU A 317 -3.13 4.20 -9.62
N ASP A 318 -4.25 4.90 -9.78
CA ASP A 318 -4.38 6.09 -10.62
C ASP A 318 -4.02 7.39 -9.87
N GLU A 319 -3.77 7.30 -8.56
CA GLU A 319 -3.50 8.44 -7.68
C GLU A 319 -2.01 8.80 -7.63
N GLU A 320 -1.56 9.66 -8.55
CA GLU A 320 -0.15 10.08 -8.66
C GLU A 320 0.34 10.79 -7.38
N ILE A 321 -0.45 11.72 -6.83
CA ILE A 321 -0.12 12.50 -5.62
C ILE A 321 -0.02 11.56 -4.41
N ALA A 322 -0.90 10.57 -4.30
CA ALA A 322 -0.86 9.60 -3.21
C ALA A 322 0.45 8.81 -3.19
N GLY A 323 1.02 8.52 -4.37
CA GLY A 323 2.33 7.88 -4.49
C GLY A 323 3.47 8.74 -3.92
N ALA A 324 3.47 10.03 -4.21
CA ALA A 324 4.44 10.99 -3.67
C ALA A 324 4.31 11.12 -2.15
N LEU A 325 3.09 11.28 -1.64
CA LEU A 325 2.81 11.39 -0.20
C LEU A 325 3.21 10.13 0.57
N ALA A 326 2.96 8.95 0.01
CA ALA A 326 3.35 7.68 0.64
C ALA A 326 4.86 7.55 0.85
N LEU A 327 5.68 8.11 -0.05
CA LEU A 327 7.13 8.20 0.15
C LEU A 327 7.52 9.20 1.23
N ASP A 328 6.88 10.36 1.25
CA ASP A 328 7.14 11.40 2.28
C ASP A 328 6.82 10.87 3.68
N GLU A 329 5.71 10.16 3.84
CA GLU A 329 5.32 9.51 5.11
C GLU A 329 6.35 8.47 5.58
N ARG A 330 7.08 7.84 4.66
CA ARG A 330 8.16 6.89 4.97
C ARG A 330 9.53 7.55 5.17
N GLY A 331 9.60 8.88 5.02
CA GLY A 331 10.81 9.66 5.27
C GLY A 331 11.90 9.46 4.24
N VAL A 332 11.56 9.36 2.95
CA VAL A 332 12.54 9.29 1.86
C VAL A 332 13.48 10.51 1.91
N LYS A 333 14.76 10.29 1.70
CA LYS A 333 15.81 11.30 1.82
C LYS A 333 16.91 11.15 0.74
N PRO A 334 17.78 12.14 0.56
CA PRO A 334 18.92 12.02 -0.34
C PRO A 334 19.78 10.80 0.00
N GLY A 335 20.20 10.06 -1.03
CA GLY A 335 21.00 8.86 -0.89
C GLY A 335 20.20 7.56 -0.76
N ASP A 336 18.89 7.61 -0.57
CA ASP A 336 18.01 6.44 -0.64
C ASP A 336 17.86 5.94 -2.09
N VAL A 337 17.34 4.71 -2.25
CA VAL A 337 16.97 4.14 -3.54
C VAL A 337 15.48 3.82 -3.54
N VAL A 338 14.77 4.26 -4.58
CA VAL A 338 13.35 3.95 -4.80
C VAL A 338 13.22 3.13 -6.09
N ILE A 339 12.68 1.92 -5.96
CA ILE A 339 12.35 1.04 -7.09
C ILE A 339 10.85 1.11 -7.32
N GLY A 340 10.43 1.79 -8.38
CA GLY A 340 9.05 1.78 -8.86
C GLY A 340 8.79 0.52 -9.68
N ILE A 341 7.77 -0.23 -9.30
CA ILE A 341 7.42 -1.53 -9.87
C ILE A 341 6.08 -1.43 -10.56
N THR A 342 6.05 -1.62 -11.87
CA THR A 342 4.82 -1.57 -12.66
C THR A 342 4.94 -2.43 -13.92
N ALA A 343 4.02 -3.35 -14.15
CA ALA A 343 4.06 -4.19 -15.34
C ALA A 343 3.84 -3.37 -16.62
N SER A 344 2.92 -2.40 -16.60
CA SER A 344 2.65 -1.49 -17.72
C SER A 344 3.74 -0.46 -17.96
N GLY A 345 4.49 -0.09 -16.91
CA GLY A 345 5.45 1.00 -16.89
C GLY A 345 4.84 2.40 -16.82
N ARG A 346 3.54 2.52 -16.50
CA ARG A 346 2.79 3.79 -16.57
C ARG A 346 1.93 4.10 -15.37
N THR A 347 1.86 3.22 -14.37
CA THR A 347 1.00 3.35 -13.19
C THR A 347 1.22 4.70 -12.50
N PRO A 348 0.21 5.60 -12.44
CA PRO A 348 0.37 6.98 -11.93
C PRO A 348 0.93 7.04 -10.52
N PHE A 349 0.44 6.20 -9.60
CA PHE A 349 0.95 6.09 -8.24
C PHE A 349 2.48 5.84 -8.19
N VAL A 350 2.99 4.96 -9.06
CA VAL A 350 4.42 4.63 -9.15
C VAL A 350 5.20 5.79 -9.75
N MET A 351 4.65 6.43 -10.80
CA MET A 351 5.32 7.54 -11.47
C MET A 351 5.44 8.75 -10.55
N GLY A 352 4.38 9.13 -9.82
CA GLY A 352 4.41 10.20 -8.82
C GLY A 352 5.43 9.95 -7.70
N SER A 353 5.53 8.70 -7.24
CA SER A 353 6.54 8.30 -6.26
C SER A 353 7.96 8.48 -6.81
N LEU A 354 8.25 8.07 -8.04
CA LEU A 354 9.59 8.22 -8.65
C LEU A 354 9.96 9.68 -8.91
N VAL A 355 9.00 10.50 -9.36
CA VAL A 355 9.19 11.95 -9.51
C VAL A 355 9.53 12.58 -8.16
N ARG A 356 8.80 12.23 -7.10
CA ARG A 356 9.07 12.70 -5.75
C ARG A 356 10.43 12.25 -5.25
N ALA A 357 10.78 10.96 -5.40
CA ALA A 357 12.08 10.43 -5.04
C ALA A 357 13.23 11.22 -5.67
N LYS A 358 13.13 11.48 -6.98
CA LYS A 358 14.11 12.28 -7.70
C LYS A 358 14.21 13.71 -7.17
N SER A 359 13.08 14.35 -6.87
CA SER A 359 13.05 15.72 -6.36
C SER A 359 13.73 15.89 -5.01
N VAL A 360 13.73 14.86 -4.16
CA VAL A 360 14.43 14.85 -2.87
C VAL A 360 15.88 14.35 -2.97
N GLY A 361 16.37 13.98 -4.16
CA GLY A 361 17.75 13.51 -4.35
C GLY A 361 17.98 12.03 -4.05
N ALA A 362 16.93 11.22 -3.99
CA ALA A 362 17.02 9.76 -3.96
C ALA A 362 17.30 9.22 -5.37
N LYS A 363 17.93 8.05 -5.45
CA LYS A 363 18.14 7.33 -6.71
C LYS A 363 16.86 6.61 -7.13
N THR A 364 16.57 6.61 -8.42
CA THR A 364 15.32 6.09 -8.99
C THR A 364 15.58 4.96 -9.97
N ILE A 365 14.88 3.84 -9.74
CA ILE A 365 14.89 2.68 -10.63
C ILE A 365 13.44 2.42 -11.05
N LEU A 366 13.18 2.36 -12.36
CA LEU A 366 11.89 1.88 -12.87
C LEU A 366 12.05 0.42 -13.33
N LEU A 367 11.27 -0.49 -12.76
CA LEU A 367 11.16 -1.88 -13.15
C LEU A 367 9.82 -2.11 -13.84
N SER A 368 9.85 -2.49 -15.13
CA SER A 368 8.65 -2.70 -15.93
C SER A 368 8.74 -3.95 -16.81
N CYS A 369 7.57 -4.41 -17.33
CA CYS A 369 7.50 -5.51 -18.28
C CYS A 369 7.28 -5.05 -19.75
N ASN A 370 7.23 -3.73 -19.97
CA ASN A 370 7.05 -3.12 -21.29
C ASN A 370 8.22 -2.21 -21.69
N ARG A 371 8.65 -2.29 -22.95
CA ARG A 371 9.78 -1.50 -23.47
C ARG A 371 9.48 -0.02 -23.73
N SER A 372 8.23 0.37 -23.85
CA SER A 372 7.80 1.66 -24.40
C SER A 372 7.76 2.84 -23.44
N VAL A 373 8.28 2.70 -22.22
CA VAL A 373 8.11 3.69 -21.14
C VAL A 373 9.15 4.82 -21.15
N GLY A 374 10.19 4.72 -22.00
CA GLY A 374 11.26 5.72 -22.04
C GLY A 374 11.06 6.86 -23.04
N ALA A 375 9.99 6.86 -23.85
CA ALA A 375 9.85 7.77 -25.00
C ALA A 375 8.84 8.93 -24.80
N GLY A 376 8.26 9.10 -23.60
CA GLY A 376 7.09 9.94 -23.41
C GLY A 376 7.20 11.16 -22.50
N VAL A 377 8.39 11.60 -22.08
CA VAL A 377 8.55 12.84 -21.30
C VAL A 377 9.63 13.72 -21.93
N ASP A 378 9.48 14.01 -23.21
CA ASP A 378 10.15 15.16 -23.82
C ASP A 378 9.12 15.96 -24.64
N ARG A 379 8.61 17.04 -24.08
CA ARG A 379 7.87 18.08 -24.80
C ARG A 379 8.87 19.08 -25.33
N GLY A 380 9.36 18.82 -26.52
CA GLY A 380 10.21 19.77 -27.23
C GLY A 380 10.80 19.17 -28.51
N ASP A 381 10.17 19.50 -29.64
CA ASP A 381 10.65 19.46 -31.02
C ASP A 381 11.86 18.58 -31.38
N MET A 382 11.64 17.48 -32.09
CA MET A 382 12.61 17.03 -33.06
C MET A 382 11.97 16.36 -34.28
N LYS A 383 12.23 16.99 -35.43
CA LYS A 383 11.93 16.51 -36.76
C LYS A 383 12.67 15.19 -37.05
N SER A 384 11.99 14.32 -37.77
CA SER A 384 12.47 13.02 -38.27
C SER A 384 13.70 13.14 -39.14
N THR A 385 14.69 12.26 -38.96
CA THR A 385 15.51 11.74 -40.03
C THR A 385 15.79 10.26 -39.82
N ASN A 386 15.29 9.46 -40.75
CA ASN A 386 15.64 8.05 -40.95
C ASN A 386 17.11 7.91 -41.30
N THR A 387 17.85 7.00 -40.68
CA THR A 387 18.84 6.18 -41.37
C THR A 387 19.19 4.92 -40.55
N SER A 388 19.01 3.79 -41.18
CA SER A 388 19.44 2.46 -40.74
C SER A 388 20.96 2.33 -40.76
N THR A 389 21.56 1.75 -39.71
CA THR A 389 22.67 0.77 -39.85
C THR A 389 23.07 0.19 -38.50
N SER A 390 23.27 -1.13 -38.51
CA SER A 390 23.76 -1.95 -37.39
C SER A 390 25.16 -1.51 -36.95
N LYS A 391 25.41 -1.47 -35.60
CA LYS A 391 26.67 -1.92 -34.99
C LYS A 391 26.64 -1.76 -33.47
N THR A 392 27.07 -2.80 -32.79
CA THR A 392 27.62 -2.90 -31.42
C THR A 392 27.51 -1.66 -30.52
N ARG A 393 26.76 -1.83 -29.39
CA ARG A 393 26.55 -0.84 -28.34
C ARG A 393 27.86 -0.56 -27.58
N PRO A 394 28.31 0.70 -27.46
CA PRO A 394 29.37 1.07 -26.53
C PRO A 394 28.78 1.12 -25.09
N GLU A 395 29.61 0.73 -24.12
CA GLU A 395 29.36 0.94 -22.70
C GLU A 395 29.10 2.43 -22.42
N SER A 396 28.02 2.73 -21.67
CA SER A 396 27.58 4.08 -21.28
C SER A 396 26.92 4.95 -22.35
N ALA A 397 25.69 4.61 -22.75
CA ALA A 397 24.79 5.62 -23.36
C ALA A 397 23.92 6.24 -22.26
N PRO A 398 23.68 7.58 -22.24
CA PRO A 398 22.83 8.24 -21.28
C PRO A 398 21.40 7.70 -21.38
N VAL A 399 20.79 7.37 -20.22
CA VAL A 399 19.42 6.92 -20.12
C VAL A 399 18.50 8.06 -20.52
N ALA A 400 17.84 7.96 -21.67
CA ALA A 400 16.89 8.94 -22.22
C ALA A 400 15.54 8.94 -21.46
N SER A 401 15.51 8.44 -20.23
CA SER A 401 14.36 8.45 -19.32
C SER A 401 14.74 9.21 -18.07
N GLY A 402 13.83 9.98 -17.53
CA GLY A 402 14.06 10.78 -16.33
C GLY A 402 14.44 10.00 -15.05
N PHE A 403 14.78 8.71 -15.15
CA PHE A 403 15.17 7.80 -14.07
C PHE A 403 16.66 7.47 -14.12
N ASP A 404 17.28 7.12 -12.97
CA ASP A 404 18.70 6.74 -12.91
C ASP A 404 18.94 5.35 -13.55
N LEU A 405 17.97 4.45 -13.48
CA LEU A 405 18.03 3.12 -14.09
C LEU A 405 16.66 2.64 -14.56
N LEU A 406 16.61 2.01 -15.73
CA LEU A 406 15.43 1.34 -16.27
C LEU A 406 15.71 -0.16 -16.41
N ILE A 407 14.94 -1.00 -15.75
CA ILE A 407 14.97 -2.46 -15.88
C ILE A 407 13.73 -2.92 -16.63
N THR A 408 13.91 -3.52 -17.79
CA THR A 408 12.80 -4.02 -18.61
C THR A 408 12.79 -5.55 -18.63
N LEU A 409 11.72 -6.16 -18.10
CA LEU A 409 11.48 -7.60 -18.09
C LEU A 409 10.46 -7.97 -19.18
N SER A 410 10.89 -8.10 -20.41
CA SER A 410 10.03 -8.37 -21.57
C SER A 410 9.58 -9.84 -21.61
N VAL A 411 8.54 -10.17 -20.82
CA VAL A 411 8.00 -11.55 -20.71
C VAL A 411 7.00 -11.92 -21.82
N GLY A 412 6.68 -10.99 -22.72
CA GLY A 412 5.66 -11.18 -23.77
C GLY A 412 4.22 -11.19 -23.22
N PRO A 413 3.24 -11.50 -24.09
CA PRO A 413 1.83 -11.58 -23.72
C PRO A 413 1.58 -12.66 -22.65
N GLU A 414 0.71 -12.38 -21.71
CA GLU A 414 0.34 -13.33 -20.64
C GLU A 414 -0.53 -14.49 -21.17
N VAL A 415 -0.52 -15.62 -20.48
CA VAL A 415 -1.41 -16.75 -20.81
C VAL A 415 -2.88 -16.32 -20.75
N LEU A 416 -3.22 -15.46 -19.82
CA LEU A 416 -4.51 -14.76 -19.76
C LEU A 416 -4.22 -13.27 -19.99
N ALA A 417 -4.62 -12.72 -21.13
CA ALA A 417 -4.33 -11.35 -21.54
C ALA A 417 -4.65 -10.33 -20.45
N GLY A 418 -3.74 -9.39 -20.18
CA GLY A 418 -3.87 -8.38 -19.13
C GLY A 418 -3.61 -8.88 -17.70
N SER A 419 -3.47 -10.19 -17.47
CA SER A 419 -3.30 -10.76 -16.13
C SER A 419 -1.84 -10.77 -15.67
N THR A 420 -1.29 -9.60 -15.39
CA THR A 420 0.13 -9.37 -15.05
C THR A 420 0.60 -9.99 -13.72
N ARG A 421 -0.30 -10.64 -12.98
CA ARG A 421 0.07 -11.46 -11.81
C ARG A 421 0.80 -12.77 -12.18
N LEU A 422 0.78 -13.17 -13.46
CA LEU A 422 1.37 -14.42 -13.97
C LEU A 422 2.87 -14.22 -14.28
N LYS A 423 3.30 -14.31 -15.55
CA LYS A 423 4.73 -14.18 -15.95
C LYS A 423 5.38 -12.88 -15.51
N ALA A 424 4.68 -11.75 -15.68
CA ALA A 424 5.16 -10.45 -15.22
C ALA A 424 5.39 -10.43 -13.71
N GLY A 425 4.46 -10.99 -12.93
CA GLY A 425 4.60 -11.15 -11.48
C GLY A 425 5.78 -12.05 -11.11
N THR A 426 5.92 -13.20 -11.77
CA THR A 426 7.03 -14.14 -11.54
C THR A 426 8.38 -13.49 -11.84
N ALA A 427 8.51 -12.84 -13.00
CA ALA A 427 9.74 -12.13 -13.38
C ALA A 427 10.10 -11.01 -12.39
N THR A 428 9.12 -10.21 -11.99
CA THR A 428 9.26 -9.14 -10.98
C THR A 428 9.77 -9.72 -9.65
N LYS A 429 9.12 -10.78 -9.14
CA LYS A 429 9.53 -11.44 -7.89
C LYS A 429 10.99 -11.90 -7.93
N ILE A 430 11.40 -12.55 -9.01
CA ILE A 430 12.78 -13.02 -9.17
C ILE A 430 13.76 -11.84 -9.25
N ALA A 431 13.42 -10.78 -10.01
CA ALA A 431 14.24 -9.59 -10.13
C ALA A 431 14.47 -8.89 -8.77
N LEU A 432 13.41 -8.70 -7.98
CA LEU A 432 13.55 -8.10 -6.63
C LEU A 432 14.41 -8.99 -5.72
N ASN A 433 14.19 -10.31 -5.71
CA ASN A 433 15.02 -11.22 -4.94
C ASN A 433 16.50 -11.17 -5.35
N ILE A 434 16.81 -11.04 -6.64
CA ILE A 434 18.16 -10.88 -7.15
C ILE A 434 18.77 -9.58 -6.60
N ILE A 435 18.06 -8.46 -6.69
CA ILE A 435 18.55 -7.14 -6.25
C ILE A 435 18.76 -7.13 -4.74
N SER A 436 17.76 -7.49 -3.96
CA SER A 436 17.82 -7.43 -2.50
C SER A 436 18.85 -8.42 -1.92
N THR A 437 18.80 -9.69 -2.34
CA THR A 437 19.75 -10.70 -1.89
C THR A 437 21.16 -10.35 -2.33
N GLY A 438 21.34 -9.92 -3.58
CA GLY A 438 22.65 -9.48 -4.10
C GLY A 438 23.24 -8.34 -3.28
N ALA A 439 22.43 -7.33 -2.95
CA ALA A 439 22.85 -6.22 -2.10
C ALA A 439 23.23 -6.70 -0.68
N MET A 440 22.44 -7.57 -0.07
CA MET A 440 22.73 -8.12 1.26
C MET A 440 24.02 -8.97 1.27
N ILE A 441 24.27 -9.75 0.21
CA ILE A 441 25.54 -10.49 0.04
C ILE A 441 26.72 -9.51 -0.02
N ARG A 442 26.62 -8.44 -0.83
CA ARG A 442 27.65 -7.40 -0.96
C ARG A 442 27.89 -6.60 0.32
N LEU A 443 26.91 -6.57 1.22
CA LEU A 443 27.01 -5.98 2.56
C LEU A 443 27.57 -6.96 3.61
N GLY A 444 28.00 -8.16 3.21
CA GLY A 444 28.61 -9.15 4.11
C GLY A 444 27.61 -9.83 5.05
N LYS A 445 26.32 -9.93 4.66
CA LYS A 445 25.28 -10.61 5.45
C LYS A 445 25.28 -12.13 5.26
N VAL A 446 26.16 -12.63 4.40
CA VAL A 446 26.25 -14.04 4.00
C VAL A 446 27.71 -14.49 4.02
N ARG A 447 27.97 -15.74 4.42
CA ARG A 447 29.26 -16.41 4.32
C ARG A 447 29.09 -17.68 3.47
N GLY A 448 29.78 -17.73 2.31
CA GLY A 448 29.50 -18.77 1.31
C GLY A 448 28.06 -18.60 0.79
N ASN A 449 27.22 -19.60 1.01
CA ASN A 449 25.77 -19.59 0.71
C ASN A 449 24.89 -19.61 1.98
N VAL A 450 25.46 -19.24 3.13
CA VAL A 450 24.79 -19.36 4.43
C VAL A 450 24.55 -17.98 5.05
N MET A 451 23.33 -17.74 5.52
CA MET A 451 22.95 -16.53 6.27
C MET A 451 23.65 -16.54 7.63
N ILE A 452 24.35 -15.45 7.99
CA ILE A 452 25.10 -15.35 9.24
C ILE A 452 24.55 -14.34 10.25
N ASP A 453 23.54 -13.55 9.86
CA ASP A 453 22.88 -12.55 10.72
C ASP A 453 21.42 -12.91 11.00
N LEU A 454 21.06 -14.18 10.94
CA LEU A 454 19.71 -14.64 11.22
C LEU A 454 19.35 -14.47 12.71
N HIS A 455 18.08 -14.11 12.99
CA HIS A 455 17.57 -14.06 14.35
C HIS A 455 17.17 -15.46 14.84
N THR A 456 17.80 -15.94 15.91
CA THR A 456 17.60 -17.28 16.48
C THR A 456 16.36 -17.35 17.40
N THR A 457 15.23 -16.81 16.97
CA THR A 457 14.02 -16.67 17.77
C THR A 457 13.17 -17.93 17.91
N SER A 458 13.35 -18.93 17.05
CA SER A 458 12.61 -20.19 17.09
C SER A 458 13.54 -21.40 17.23
N VAL A 459 13.00 -22.53 17.70
CA VAL A 459 13.72 -23.80 17.80
C VAL A 459 14.38 -24.20 16.48
N LYS A 460 13.63 -24.06 15.36
CA LYS A 460 14.15 -24.35 14.02
C LYS A 460 15.33 -23.45 13.63
N LEU A 461 15.27 -22.16 13.96
CA LEU A 461 16.36 -21.22 13.65
C LEU A 461 17.57 -21.43 14.54
N ARG A 462 17.39 -21.81 15.81
CA ARG A 462 18.47 -22.21 16.71
C ARG A 462 19.17 -23.47 16.22
N ASP A 463 18.42 -24.52 15.89
CA ASP A 463 18.99 -25.75 15.32
C ASP A 463 19.78 -25.48 14.03
N ARG A 464 19.23 -24.64 13.13
CA ARG A 464 19.96 -24.20 11.93
C ARG A 464 21.28 -23.49 12.28
N ALA A 465 21.28 -22.58 13.25
CA ALA A 465 22.46 -21.87 13.68
C ALA A 465 23.53 -22.84 14.22
N VAL A 466 23.13 -23.84 15.04
CA VAL A 466 24.04 -24.88 15.55
C VAL A 466 24.69 -25.66 14.41
N ARG A 467 23.89 -26.11 13.42
CA ARG A 467 24.43 -26.85 12.25
C ARG A 467 25.41 -26.01 11.44
N ILE A 468 25.13 -24.72 11.24
CA ILE A 468 26.02 -23.80 10.53
C ILE A 468 27.36 -23.67 11.27
N VAL A 469 27.35 -23.50 12.60
CA VAL A 469 28.59 -23.44 13.39
C VAL A 469 29.32 -24.76 13.40
N ALA A 470 28.61 -25.89 13.55
CA ALA A 470 29.16 -27.23 13.53
C ALA A 470 29.95 -27.50 12.23
N GLU A 471 29.32 -27.20 11.09
CA GLU A 471 29.93 -27.36 9.76
C GLU A 471 31.13 -26.40 9.57
N ALA A 472 30.92 -25.11 9.81
CA ALA A 472 31.93 -24.09 9.53
C ALA A 472 33.18 -24.22 10.44
N ARG A 473 33.00 -24.76 11.63
CA ARG A 473 34.07 -24.93 12.64
C ARG A 473 34.56 -26.37 12.77
N GLN A 474 34.02 -27.31 11.99
CA GLN A 474 34.32 -28.73 12.07
C GLN A 474 34.20 -29.28 13.51
N ARG A 475 33.08 -28.92 14.20
CA ARG A 475 32.78 -29.33 15.57
C ARG A 475 31.54 -30.22 15.58
N ASP A 476 31.40 -31.01 16.65
CA ASP A 476 30.12 -31.72 16.89
C ASP A 476 29.00 -30.75 17.28
N TYR A 477 27.76 -31.24 17.28
CA TYR A 477 26.57 -30.44 17.51
C TYR A 477 26.57 -29.76 18.90
N GLU A 478 26.93 -30.47 19.95
CA GLU A 478 26.91 -29.96 21.32
C GLU A 478 28.01 -28.90 21.54
N SER A 479 29.21 -29.13 21.02
CA SER A 479 30.29 -28.14 21.04
C SER A 479 29.91 -26.87 20.27
N ALA A 480 29.24 -26.98 19.10
CA ALA A 480 28.75 -25.85 18.33
C ALA A 480 27.63 -25.10 19.05
N ARG A 481 26.75 -25.82 19.73
CA ARG A 481 25.72 -25.25 20.58
C ARG A 481 26.30 -24.43 21.72
N GLY A 482 27.30 -25.00 22.44
CA GLY A 482 28.01 -24.30 23.50
C GLY A 482 28.69 -23.00 23.04
N LEU A 483 29.25 -22.97 21.83
CA LEU A 483 29.80 -21.74 21.23
C LEU A 483 28.71 -20.67 20.97
N LEU A 484 27.55 -21.08 20.51
CA LEU A 484 26.41 -20.17 20.28
C LEU A 484 25.86 -19.63 21.60
N GLU A 485 25.71 -20.48 22.62
CA GLU A 485 25.29 -20.07 23.96
C GLU A 485 26.28 -19.06 24.57
N ALA A 486 27.56 -19.30 24.42
CA ALA A 486 28.65 -18.38 24.85
C ALA A 486 28.73 -17.08 24.01
N SER A 487 27.95 -16.99 22.95
CA SER A 487 27.91 -15.85 22.04
C SER A 487 26.51 -15.21 22.01
N ASP A 488 25.67 -15.44 23.03
CA ASP A 488 24.29 -14.97 23.09
C ASP A 488 23.47 -15.31 21.82
N TRP A 489 23.68 -16.51 21.29
CA TRP A 489 23.06 -16.97 20.04
C TRP A 489 23.34 -16.07 18.83
N ASN A 490 24.38 -15.24 18.90
CA ASN A 490 24.84 -14.45 17.76
C ASN A 490 25.74 -15.33 16.87
N LEU A 491 25.17 -15.73 15.73
CA LEU A 491 25.84 -16.66 14.81
C LEU A 491 27.13 -16.08 14.22
N ARG A 492 27.16 -14.79 13.88
CA ARG A 492 28.36 -14.12 13.36
C ARG A 492 29.52 -14.19 14.40
N VAL A 493 29.21 -13.82 15.64
CA VAL A 493 30.18 -13.86 16.73
C VAL A 493 30.68 -15.28 16.97
N ALA A 494 29.79 -16.28 16.97
CA ALA A 494 30.17 -17.70 17.14
C ALA A 494 31.05 -18.22 15.99
N LEU A 495 30.88 -17.69 14.77
CA LEU A 495 31.72 -18.04 13.62
C LEU A 495 33.08 -17.33 13.59
N GLU A 496 33.24 -16.20 14.28
CA GLU A 496 34.47 -15.40 14.32
C GLU A 496 35.33 -15.66 15.57
N LYS A 497 34.74 -16.17 16.67
CA LYS A 497 35.51 -16.55 17.87
C LYS A 497 36.54 -17.63 17.51
N PRO A 498 37.78 -17.55 18.04
CA PRO A 498 38.82 -18.52 17.76
C PRO A 498 38.51 -19.94 18.26
#